data_53ce8bf48ff56ea7d8550c40632f76e0
#
_entry.id   53ce8bf48ff56ea7d8550c40632f76e0
#
_cell.length_a   1.000
_cell.length_b   1.000
_cell.length_c   1.000
_cell.angle_alpha   90.00
_cell.angle_beta   90.00
_cell.angle_gamma   90.00
#
_symmetry.space_group_name_H-M   'P 1'
#
loop_
_entity.id
_entity.type
_entity.pdbx_description
1 polymer ?
#
loop_
_entity_poly.entity_id
_entity_poly.type
_entity_poly.pdbx_seq_one_letter_code
_entity_poly.pdbx_strand_id
1 'polypeptide(L)'
;MRTLTRPRMQIGWKTWLGIGLAGPLVAGVAMMPSNASDVDDPAQHDQAQHDGDHDHAAMTAGLQDDLARVRRATARYHRVEAAEAAGYRLGWVNGAGRLIVNTCIARPAAAGGGAMGFHYFNADLMATDEVDVLRPEVLVYAPDDDGRLHLAAVEWVSRSATSNPPGVSTAPSVLGMPMHIIAPAPAGPAFYLTHAWIWRENPAGMLADWNPDVSCD
;
A
#
# COMPACT_ATOMS: atom_id res chain seq x y z
N MET A 1 -35.58 30.98 -32.93
CA MET A 1 -34.28 31.16 -32.28
C MET A 1 -34.47 31.85 -30.93
N ARG A 2 -34.36 31.11 -29.82
CA ARG A 2 -34.41 31.66 -28.46
C ARG A 2 -33.12 31.26 -27.78
N THR A 3 -32.25 32.20 -27.51
CA THR A 3 -30.97 32.10 -26.78
C THR A 3 -31.26 31.96 -25.29
N LEU A 4 -30.91 30.82 -24.69
CA LEU A 4 -30.96 30.62 -23.24
C LEU A 4 -29.60 31.00 -22.62
N THR A 5 -29.59 32.09 -21.89
CA THR A 5 -28.49 32.60 -21.08
C THR A 5 -28.44 31.80 -19.76
N ARG A 6 -27.29 31.18 -19.45
CA ARG A 6 -27.06 30.49 -18.16
C ARG A 6 -26.56 31.50 -17.11
N PRO A 7 -27.04 31.45 -15.87
CA PRO A 7 -26.52 32.28 -14.80
C PRO A 7 -25.15 31.76 -14.30
N ARG A 8 -24.22 32.69 -14.12
CA ARG A 8 -22.92 32.49 -13.49
C ARG A 8 -23.08 32.47 -11.97
N MET A 9 -22.77 31.34 -11.34
CA MET A 9 -22.75 31.22 -9.88
C MET A 9 -21.38 31.71 -9.37
N GLN A 10 -21.36 32.85 -8.65
CA GLN A 10 -20.19 33.34 -7.94
C GLN A 10 -20.11 32.67 -6.57
N ILE A 11 -19.05 31.91 -6.31
CA ILE A 11 -18.75 31.34 -5.00
C ILE A 11 -17.86 32.32 -4.25
N GLY A 12 -18.44 32.98 -3.24
CA GLY A 12 -17.70 33.88 -2.35
C GLY A 12 -16.84 33.10 -1.34
N TRP A 13 -15.58 33.41 -1.30
CA TRP A 13 -14.64 32.90 -0.29
C TRP A 13 -14.76 33.74 0.98
N LYS A 14 -15.20 33.12 2.07
CA LYS A 14 -15.13 33.73 3.41
C LYS A 14 -13.81 33.30 4.06
N THR A 15 -12.92 34.26 4.21
CA THR A 15 -11.72 34.15 5.05
C THR A 15 -12.11 34.16 6.53
N TRP A 16 -11.74 33.12 7.27
CA TRP A 16 -11.78 33.11 8.72
C TRP A 16 -10.40 33.43 9.27
N LEU A 17 -10.28 34.62 9.88
CA LEU A 17 -9.17 34.99 10.74
C LEU A 17 -9.50 34.51 12.16
N GLY A 18 -8.79 33.48 12.64
CA GLY A 18 -8.86 33.04 14.03
C GLY A 18 -7.69 33.64 14.82
N ILE A 19 -8.03 34.46 15.82
CA ILE A 19 -7.10 35.07 16.77
C ILE A 19 -6.74 34.02 17.83
N GLY A 20 -5.46 33.66 17.91
CA GLY A 20 -4.93 32.81 18.96
C GLY A 20 -4.57 33.61 20.21
N LEU A 21 -5.12 33.23 21.35
CA LEU A 21 -4.70 33.68 22.67
C LEU A 21 -3.68 32.70 23.24
N ALA A 22 -2.45 33.18 23.47
CA ALA A 22 -1.41 32.48 24.20
C ALA A 22 -1.59 32.70 25.70
N GLY A 23 -1.77 31.60 26.43
CA GLY A 23 -1.69 31.59 27.92
C GLY A 23 -0.39 30.93 28.37
N PRO A 24 0.25 31.41 29.46
CA PRO A 24 1.52 30.87 29.94
C PRO A 24 1.29 29.59 30.75
N LEU A 25 1.97 28.50 30.38
CA LEU A 25 2.10 27.27 31.16
C LEU A 25 3.16 27.47 32.25
N VAL A 26 2.73 27.45 33.50
CA VAL A 26 3.61 27.36 34.66
C VAL A 26 4.05 25.92 34.83
N ALA A 27 5.35 25.68 34.70
CA ALA A 27 5.97 24.40 34.98
C ALA A 27 6.13 24.19 36.49
N GLY A 28 5.29 23.34 37.04
CA GLY A 28 5.49 22.81 38.40
C GLY A 28 6.42 21.60 38.37
N VAL A 29 7.65 21.77 38.86
CA VAL A 29 8.60 20.67 39.10
C VAL A 29 8.21 19.99 40.40
N ALA A 30 7.58 18.81 40.36
CA ALA A 30 7.42 17.93 41.48
C ALA A 30 8.66 17.04 41.61
N MET A 31 9.51 17.30 42.58
CA MET A 31 10.57 16.37 43.01
C MET A 31 9.93 15.14 43.65
N MET A 32 10.05 13.99 43.04
CA MET A 32 9.81 12.69 43.69
C MET A 32 11.12 12.16 44.28
N PRO A 33 11.08 11.52 45.45
CA PRO A 33 12.27 10.95 46.05
C PRO A 33 12.73 9.73 45.27
N SER A 34 14.02 9.72 44.92
CA SER A 34 14.70 8.58 44.37
C SER A 34 14.86 7.49 45.42
N ASN A 35 14.07 6.41 45.31
CA ASN A 35 14.43 5.15 45.95
C ASN A 35 15.47 4.45 45.09
N ALA A 36 16.72 4.57 45.46
CA ALA A 36 17.80 3.74 44.94
C ALA A 36 17.74 2.38 45.65
N SER A 37 17.39 1.34 44.91
CA SER A 37 17.86 -0.04 45.04
C SER A 37 17.09 -0.95 44.05
N ASP A 38 17.42 -0.84 42.80
CA ASP A 38 17.32 -1.98 41.91
C ASP A 38 18.74 -2.32 41.47
N VAL A 39 19.24 -3.40 42.03
CA VAL A 39 20.45 -4.06 41.58
C VAL A 39 20.08 -4.70 40.27
N ASP A 40 20.46 -4.06 39.15
CA ASP A 40 20.38 -4.63 37.82
C ASP A 40 21.16 -5.95 37.81
N ASP A 41 20.42 -7.07 37.74
CA ASP A 41 21.00 -8.39 37.51
C ASP A 41 21.36 -8.48 36.03
N PRO A 42 22.67 -8.48 35.68
CA PRO A 42 23.10 -8.53 34.28
C PRO A 42 22.63 -9.78 33.53
N ALA A 43 22.22 -10.85 34.25
CA ALA A 43 21.73 -12.08 33.63
C ALA A 43 20.30 -11.93 33.05
N GLN A 44 19.48 -11.01 33.55
CA GLN A 44 18.14 -10.75 33.01
C GLN A 44 18.19 -9.87 31.76
N HIS A 45 19.19 -8.99 31.63
CA HIS A 45 19.33 -8.14 30.44
C HIS A 45 19.82 -8.93 29.22
N ASP A 46 20.71 -9.92 29.43
CA ASP A 46 21.21 -10.78 28.34
C ASP A 46 20.11 -11.74 27.80
N GLN A 47 19.22 -12.24 28.67
CA GLN A 47 18.12 -13.12 28.22
C GLN A 47 17.08 -12.35 27.40
N ALA A 48 16.68 -11.14 27.78
CA ALA A 48 15.71 -10.36 27.03
C ALA A 48 16.21 -9.89 25.64
N GLN A 49 17.53 -9.62 25.53
CA GLN A 49 18.14 -9.31 24.22
C GLN A 49 18.29 -10.55 23.35
N HIS A 50 18.59 -11.70 23.94
CA HIS A 50 18.78 -12.96 23.20
C HIS A 50 17.44 -13.49 22.66
N ASP A 51 16.36 -13.39 23.43
CA ASP A 51 15.01 -13.78 22.98
C ASP A 51 14.50 -12.86 21.85
N GLY A 52 14.78 -11.55 21.91
CA GLY A 52 14.43 -10.60 20.86
C GLY A 52 15.15 -10.85 19.54
N ASP A 53 16.40 -11.22 19.57
CA ASP A 53 17.20 -11.54 18.38
C ASP A 53 16.72 -12.84 17.71
N HIS A 54 16.31 -13.84 18.49
CA HIS A 54 15.74 -15.08 17.96
C HIS A 54 14.38 -14.87 17.30
N ASP A 55 13.51 -14.02 17.87
CA ASP A 55 12.21 -13.70 17.31
C ASP A 55 12.35 -12.90 16.01
N HIS A 56 13.27 -11.94 15.94
CA HIS A 56 13.55 -11.20 14.71
C HIS A 56 14.11 -12.09 13.60
N ALA A 57 15.03 -13.01 13.94
CA ALA A 57 15.59 -13.95 12.98
C ALA A 57 14.53 -14.91 12.45
N ALA A 58 13.64 -15.42 13.30
CA ALA A 58 12.54 -16.29 12.91
C ALA A 58 11.51 -15.60 12.04
N MET A 59 11.13 -14.34 12.36
CA MET A 59 10.25 -13.52 11.52
C MET A 59 10.86 -13.26 10.15
N THR A 60 12.16 -12.95 10.09
CA THR A 60 12.87 -12.70 8.82
C THR A 60 12.92 -13.96 7.97
N ALA A 61 13.19 -15.12 8.57
CA ALA A 61 13.20 -16.42 7.88
C ALA A 61 11.81 -16.76 7.34
N GLY A 62 10.76 -16.59 8.13
CA GLY A 62 9.37 -16.82 7.71
C GLY A 62 8.97 -15.94 6.53
N LEU A 63 9.31 -14.66 6.57
CA LEU A 63 9.08 -13.74 5.46
C LEU A 63 9.79 -14.18 4.18
N GLN A 64 11.05 -14.60 4.27
CA GLN A 64 11.82 -15.08 3.11
C GLN A 64 11.22 -16.34 2.51
N ASP A 65 10.74 -17.28 3.33
CA ASP A 65 10.07 -18.49 2.87
C ASP A 65 8.75 -18.16 2.16
N ASP A 66 7.94 -17.26 2.70
CA ASP A 66 6.70 -16.82 2.06
C ASP A 66 6.98 -16.13 0.73
N LEU A 67 7.95 -15.24 0.66
CA LEU A 67 8.35 -14.60 -0.59
C LEU A 67 8.85 -15.60 -1.64
N ALA A 68 9.60 -16.63 -1.23
CA ALA A 68 10.01 -17.71 -2.12
C ALA A 68 8.81 -18.52 -2.64
N ARG A 69 7.81 -18.76 -1.80
CA ARG A 69 6.55 -19.41 -2.21
C ARG A 69 5.75 -18.56 -3.18
N VAL A 70 5.61 -17.26 -2.91
CA VAL A 70 4.94 -16.30 -3.80
C VAL A 70 5.62 -16.25 -5.16
N ARG A 71 6.96 -16.15 -5.20
CA ARG A 71 7.72 -16.20 -6.45
C ARG A 71 7.42 -17.48 -7.24
N ARG A 72 7.45 -18.64 -6.61
CA ARG A 72 7.10 -19.91 -7.29
C ARG A 72 5.66 -19.93 -7.81
N ALA A 73 4.71 -19.43 -7.05
CA ALA A 73 3.30 -19.40 -7.44
C ALA A 73 3.04 -18.45 -8.62
N THR A 74 3.77 -17.32 -8.70
CA THR A 74 3.57 -16.27 -9.70
C THR A 74 4.53 -16.35 -10.89
N ALA A 75 5.56 -17.21 -10.86
CA ALA A 75 6.54 -17.36 -11.95
C ALA A 75 5.91 -17.62 -13.33
N ARG A 76 4.79 -18.34 -13.37
CA ARG A 76 4.04 -18.60 -14.61
C ARG A 76 3.49 -17.33 -15.28
N TYR A 77 3.40 -16.22 -14.55
CA TYR A 77 2.83 -14.95 -15.00
C TYR A 77 3.88 -13.94 -15.48
N HIS A 78 5.13 -14.37 -15.75
CA HIS A 78 6.14 -13.46 -16.28
C HIS A 78 5.71 -12.78 -17.59
N ARG A 79 4.87 -13.44 -18.39
CA ARG A 79 4.27 -12.88 -19.59
C ARG A 79 2.81 -12.49 -19.33
N VAL A 80 2.43 -11.31 -19.79
CA VAL A 80 1.07 -10.77 -19.65
C VAL A 80 0.01 -11.76 -20.16
N GLU A 81 0.26 -12.41 -21.28
CA GLU A 81 -0.72 -13.33 -21.89
C GLU A 81 -1.05 -14.52 -20.97
N ALA A 82 -0.07 -14.96 -20.18
CA ALA A 82 -0.29 -16.05 -19.23
C ALA A 82 -1.14 -15.58 -18.03
N ALA A 83 -0.96 -14.35 -17.59
CA ALA A 83 -1.81 -13.74 -16.57
C ALA A 83 -3.24 -13.53 -17.10
N GLU A 84 -3.36 -13.03 -18.33
CA GLU A 84 -4.67 -12.83 -18.97
C GLU A 84 -5.42 -14.16 -19.15
N ALA A 85 -4.73 -15.24 -19.53
CA ALA A 85 -5.32 -16.57 -19.61
C ALA A 85 -5.79 -17.09 -18.24
N ALA A 86 -5.21 -16.60 -17.14
CA ALA A 86 -5.59 -16.92 -15.77
C ALA A 86 -6.64 -15.97 -15.17
N GLY A 87 -7.22 -15.06 -15.96
CA GLY A 87 -8.29 -14.16 -15.51
C GLY A 87 -7.85 -12.77 -15.06
N TYR A 88 -6.54 -12.47 -15.08
CA TYR A 88 -6.07 -11.12 -14.80
C TYR A 88 -6.35 -10.20 -15.98
N ARG A 89 -6.73 -8.95 -15.71
CA ARG A 89 -7.00 -7.92 -16.74
C ARG A 89 -6.44 -6.58 -16.29
N LEU A 90 -5.97 -5.79 -17.26
CA LEU A 90 -5.51 -4.43 -17.01
C LEU A 90 -6.65 -3.59 -16.45
N GLY A 91 -6.41 -3.04 -15.26
CA GLY A 91 -7.40 -2.25 -14.54
C GLY A 91 -8.50 -3.06 -13.86
N TRP A 92 -9.34 -2.37 -13.11
CA TRP A 92 -10.43 -2.97 -12.37
C TRP A 92 -11.73 -2.21 -12.60
N VAL A 93 -12.83 -2.95 -12.84
CA VAL A 93 -14.17 -2.38 -12.97
C VAL A 93 -14.81 -2.35 -11.59
N ASN A 94 -15.04 -1.15 -11.06
CA ASN A 94 -15.68 -0.97 -9.76
C ASN A 94 -17.19 -1.27 -9.78
N GLY A 95 -17.83 -1.25 -8.60
CA GLY A 95 -19.26 -1.53 -8.47
C GLY A 95 -20.19 -0.55 -9.20
N ALA A 96 -19.68 0.60 -9.65
CA ALA A 96 -20.40 1.55 -10.52
C ALA A 96 -20.18 1.28 -12.02
N GLY A 97 -19.51 0.18 -12.39
CA GLY A 97 -19.22 -0.19 -13.77
C GLY A 97 -18.10 0.65 -14.41
N ARG A 98 -17.33 1.40 -13.63
CA ARG A 98 -16.24 2.24 -14.13
C ARG A 98 -14.90 1.48 -14.08
N LEU A 99 -14.21 1.43 -15.23
CA LEU A 99 -12.83 0.94 -15.30
C LEU A 99 -11.88 1.96 -14.67
N ILE A 100 -11.08 1.50 -13.72
CA ILE A 100 -10.09 2.30 -13.00
C ILE A 100 -8.71 1.63 -13.09
N VAL A 101 -7.64 2.39 -12.84
CA VAL A 101 -6.25 1.90 -12.78
C VAL A 101 -5.83 1.16 -14.07
N ASN A 102 -6.34 1.59 -15.21
CA ASN A 102 -6.15 0.95 -16.52
C ASN A 102 -5.01 1.53 -17.37
N THR A 103 -4.13 2.28 -16.72
CA THR A 103 -2.92 2.85 -17.32
C THR A 103 -1.73 2.58 -16.41
N CYS A 104 -0.53 2.81 -16.89
CA CYS A 104 0.64 2.82 -16.03
C CYS A 104 0.50 3.91 -14.96
N ILE A 105 0.79 3.58 -13.71
CA ILE A 105 0.71 4.51 -12.58
C ILE A 105 2.10 5.11 -12.37
N ALA A 106 2.25 6.37 -12.78
CA ALA A 106 3.47 7.15 -12.55
C ALA A 106 3.31 8.10 -11.37
N ARG A 107 4.40 8.30 -10.62
CA ARG A 107 4.48 9.30 -9.57
C ARG A 107 5.03 10.60 -10.17
N PRO A 108 4.36 11.74 -9.96
CA PRO A 108 4.88 13.01 -10.44
C PRO A 108 6.31 13.29 -9.93
N ALA A 109 7.17 13.85 -10.80
CA ALA A 109 8.56 14.16 -10.44
C ALA A 109 8.66 15.04 -9.19
N ALA A 110 7.74 16.00 -9.02
CA ALA A 110 7.66 16.85 -7.82
C ALA A 110 7.35 16.07 -6.54
N ALA A 111 6.81 14.84 -6.63
CA ALA A 111 6.52 13.96 -5.52
C ALA A 111 7.60 12.86 -5.35
N GLY A 112 8.69 12.90 -6.09
CA GLY A 112 9.80 11.95 -6.02
C GLY A 112 10.00 11.09 -7.27
N GLY A 113 9.11 11.15 -8.25
CA GLY A 113 9.22 10.38 -9.50
C GLY A 113 9.05 8.88 -9.32
N GLY A 114 9.38 8.13 -10.39
CA GLY A 114 9.22 6.69 -10.44
C GLY A 114 7.78 6.25 -10.79
N ALA A 115 7.53 4.96 -10.76
CA ALA A 115 6.21 4.43 -11.06
C ALA A 115 5.89 3.17 -10.25
N MET A 116 4.61 2.81 -10.21
CA MET A 116 4.15 1.50 -9.75
C MET A 116 4.05 0.51 -10.93
N GLY A 117 3.76 0.99 -12.15
CA GLY A 117 3.58 0.15 -13.32
C GLY A 117 2.11 -0.08 -13.70
N PHE A 118 1.88 -1.12 -14.49
CA PHE A 118 0.56 -1.53 -14.99
C PHE A 118 -0.05 -2.60 -14.09
N HIS A 119 -1.24 -2.37 -13.57
CA HIS A 119 -1.93 -3.24 -12.61
C HIS A 119 -2.95 -4.13 -13.32
N TYR A 120 -2.72 -5.44 -13.29
CA TYR A 120 -3.62 -6.46 -13.82
C TYR A 120 -4.36 -7.13 -12.68
N PHE A 121 -5.65 -6.86 -12.57
CA PHE A 121 -6.53 -7.34 -11.50
C PHE A 121 -7.20 -8.65 -11.88
N ASN A 122 -7.33 -9.55 -10.93
CA ASN A 122 -8.18 -10.74 -11.06
C ASN A 122 -9.54 -10.46 -10.40
N ALA A 123 -10.59 -10.33 -11.22
CA ALA A 123 -11.92 -9.96 -10.74
C ALA A 123 -12.53 -11.00 -9.78
N ASP A 124 -12.22 -12.29 -9.96
CA ASP A 124 -12.74 -13.35 -9.11
C ASP A 124 -12.08 -13.31 -7.71
N LEU A 125 -10.79 -12.98 -7.64
CA LEU A 125 -10.09 -12.77 -6.36
C LEU A 125 -10.57 -11.49 -5.68
N MET A 126 -10.75 -10.40 -6.44
CA MET A 126 -11.29 -9.14 -5.94
C MET A 126 -12.75 -9.23 -5.46
N ALA A 127 -13.48 -10.28 -5.84
CA ALA A 127 -14.86 -10.49 -5.40
C ALA A 127 -14.94 -11.01 -3.97
N THR A 128 -13.89 -11.61 -3.46
CA THR A 128 -13.77 -12.07 -2.07
C THR A 128 -12.92 -11.06 -1.28
N ASP A 129 -13.04 -11.06 0.04
CA ASP A 129 -12.21 -10.26 0.93
C ASP A 129 -11.16 -11.15 1.65
N GLU A 130 -11.02 -12.40 1.21
CA GLU A 130 -9.99 -13.32 1.66
C GLU A 130 -8.68 -13.02 0.94
N VAL A 131 -7.62 -12.86 1.71
CA VAL A 131 -6.26 -12.65 1.19
C VAL A 131 -5.50 -13.97 1.24
N ASP A 132 -5.17 -14.52 0.07
CA ASP A 132 -4.31 -15.71 -0.07
C ASP A 132 -2.90 -15.25 -0.51
N VAL A 133 -1.91 -15.49 0.34
CA VAL A 133 -0.52 -15.08 0.07
C VAL A 133 0.02 -15.62 -1.26
N LEU A 134 -0.46 -16.78 -1.73
CA LEU A 134 -0.01 -17.41 -2.97
C LEU A 134 -0.83 -17.00 -4.20
N ARG A 135 -1.90 -16.25 -4.01
CA ARG A 135 -2.84 -15.83 -5.06
C ARG A 135 -3.13 -14.33 -4.96
N PRO A 136 -2.13 -13.48 -5.25
CA PRO A 136 -2.31 -12.03 -5.18
C PRO A 136 -3.43 -11.59 -6.13
N GLU A 137 -4.24 -10.64 -5.67
CA GLU A 137 -5.36 -10.06 -6.43
C GLU A 137 -4.87 -9.28 -7.64
N VAL A 138 -3.62 -8.78 -7.59
CA VAL A 138 -3.04 -7.94 -8.64
C VAL A 138 -1.64 -8.42 -8.99
N LEU A 139 -1.37 -8.47 -10.29
CA LEU A 139 -0.03 -8.62 -10.85
C LEU A 139 0.38 -7.28 -11.46
N VAL A 140 1.57 -6.82 -11.09
CA VAL A 140 2.08 -5.52 -11.55
C VAL A 140 3.19 -5.74 -12.56
N TYR A 141 3.01 -5.13 -13.73
CA TYR A 141 3.97 -5.19 -14.83
C TYR A 141 4.64 -3.84 -15.03
N ALA A 142 5.95 -3.88 -15.23
CA ALA A 142 6.73 -2.71 -15.60
C ALA A 142 7.33 -2.91 -17.00
N PRO A 143 7.46 -1.84 -17.81
CA PRO A 143 8.14 -1.94 -19.08
C PRO A 143 9.65 -2.10 -18.88
N ASP A 144 10.28 -2.80 -19.83
CA ASP A 144 11.72 -2.74 -20.06
C ASP A 144 12.07 -1.58 -21.02
N ASP A 145 13.36 -1.48 -21.36
CA ASP A 145 13.86 -0.44 -22.26
C ASP A 145 13.29 -0.54 -23.70
N ASP A 146 12.76 -1.71 -24.09
CA ASP A 146 12.08 -1.92 -25.37
C ASP A 146 10.55 -1.72 -25.25
N GLY A 147 10.05 -1.33 -24.11
CA GLY A 147 8.62 -1.15 -23.82
C GLY A 147 7.84 -2.45 -23.61
N ARG A 148 8.52 -3.60 -23.50
CA ARG A 148 7.85 -4.88 -23.21
C ARG A 148 7.54 -4.99 -21.74
N LEU A 149 6.35 -5.47 -21.43
CA LEU A 149 5.90 -5.63 -20.04
C LEU A 149 6.44 -6.93 -19.42
N HIS A 150 7.08 -6.80 -18.29
CA HIS A 150 7.56 -7.88 -17.44
C HIS A 150 6.93 -7.83 -16.08
N LEU A 151 6.62 -8.98 -15.50
CA LEU A 151 6.15 -9.06 -14.11
C LEU A 151 7.22 -8.47 -13.19
N ALA A 152 6.86 -7.43 -12.45
CA ALA A 152 7.76 -6.69 -11.57
C ALA A 152 7.39 -6.85 -10.10
N ALA A 153 6.09 -6.77 -9.80
CA ALA A 153 5.58 -6.84 -8.44
C ALA A 153 4.25 -7.58 -8.39
N VAL A 154 3.81 -7.85 -7.18
CA VAL A 154 2.46 -8.35 -6.88
C VAL A 154 1.82 -7.45 -5.83
N GLU A 155 0.48 -7.40 -5.81
CA GLU A 155 -0.26 -6.74 -4.75
C GLU A 155 -1.33 -7.68 -4.21
N TRP A 156 -1.47 -7.68 -2.90
CA TRP A 156 -2.64 -8.19 -2.22
C TRP A 156 -3.55 -7.03 -1.94
N VAL A 157 -4.81 -7.16 -2.33
CA VAL A 157 -5.80 -6.09 -2.26
C VAL A 157 -7.08 -6.62 -1.63
N SER A 158 -7.53 -5.98 -0.57
CA SER A 158 -8.83 -6.23 0.04
C SER A 158 -9.66 -4.95 0.04
N ARG A 159 -10.96 -5.08 -0.24
CA ARG A 159 -11.85 -3.93 -0.21
C ARG A 159 -12.07 -3.47 1.23
N SER A 160 -12.04 -2.17 1.48
CA SER A 160 -12.44 -1.63 2.77
C SER A 160 -13.96 -1.48 2.89
N ALA A 161 -14.46 -1.23 4.10
CA ALA A 161 -15.89 -0.96 4.34
C ALA A 161 -16.42 0.25 3.57
N THR A 162 -15.55 1.16 3.11
CA THR A 162 -15.92 2.34 2.31
C THR A 162 -15.77 2.12 0.80
N SER A 163 -15.35 0.93 0.38
CA SER A 163 -15.28 0.56 -1.04
C SER A 163 -16.68 0.41 -1.66
N ASN A 164 -16.73 0.31 -2.98
CA ASN A 164 -17.95 0.00 -3.72
C ASN A 164 -17.70 -1.17 -4.69
N PRO A 165 -18.22 -2.39 -4.40
CA PRO A 165 -19.01 -2.74 -3.23
C PRO A 165 -18.18 -2.72 -1.93
N PRO A 166 -18.84 -2.57 -0.75
CA PRO A 166 -18.14 -2.59 0.54
C PRO A 166 -17.44 -3.91 0.80
N GLY A 167 -16.32 -3.84 1.54
CA GLY A 167 -15.55 -4.99 1.99
C GLY A 167 -15.40 -5.02 3.53
N VAL A 168 -14.21 -5.35 4.01
CA VAL A 168 -13.92 -5.53 5.45
C VAL A 168 -13.71 -4.21 6.17
N SER A 169 -14.02 -4.19 7.47
CA SER A 169 -13.82 -3.01 8.33
C SER A 169 -12.43 -2.94 8.98
N THR A 170 -11.70 -4.06 8.99
CA THR A 170 -10.38 -4.17 9.61
C THR A 170 -9.37 -4.61 8.56
N ALA A 171 -8.18 -4.01 8.57
CA ALA A 171 -7.11 -4.36 7.65
C ALA A 171 -6.71 -5.85 7.81
N PRO A 172 -6.74 -6.64 6.74
CA PRO A 172 -6.14 -7.97 6.74
C PRO A 172 -4.62 -7.89 6.94
N SER A 173 -4.00 -9.04 7.17
CA SER A 173 -2.54 -9.13 7.21
C SER A 173 -2.03 -10.07 6.12
N VAL A 174 -0.89 -9.72 5.52
CA VAL A 174 -0.18 -10.55 4.55
C VAL A 174 1.32 -10.45 4.83
N LEU A 175 2.06 -11.52 4.61
CA LEU A 175 3.50 -11.58 4.92
C LEU A 175 3.83 -11.21 6.38
N GLY A 176 2.93 -11.52 7.32
CA GLY A 176 3.09 -11.20 8.74
C GLY A 176 2.84 -9.74 9.12
N MET A 177 2.41 -8.89 8.18
CA MET A 177 2.20 -7.46 8.39
C MET A 177 0.77 -7.04 8.05
N PRO A 178 0.17 -6.09 8.79
CA PRO A 178 -1.11 -5.52 8.41
C PRO A 178 -0.99 -4.77 7.08
N MET A 179 -1.98 -4.94 6.21
CA MET A 179 -2.08 -4.20 4.96
C MET A 179 -2.38 -2.72 5.25
N HIS A 180 -1.80 -1.81 4.49
CA HIS A 180 -2.08 -0.39 4.66
C HIS A 180 -3.29 0.05 3.83
N ILE A 181 -3.96 1.10 4.29
CA ILE A 181 -5.11 1.66 3.59
C ILE A 181 -4.66 2.70 2.57
N ILE A 182 -5.17 2.60 1.34
CA ILE A 182 -5.09 3.66 0.36
C ILE A 182 -6.49 4.18 0.04
N ALA A 183 -6.61 5.49 -0.08
CA ALA A 183 -7.80 6.17 -0.57
C ALA A 183 -7.41 6.93 -1.83
N PRO A 184 -7.74 6.43 -3.04
CA PRO A 184 -7.48 7.18 -4.26
C PRO A 184 -8.24 8.50 -4.22
N ALA A 185 -7.55 9.60 -4.45
CA ALA A 185 -8.14 10.94 -4.47
C ALA A 185 -8.93 11.16 -5.78
N PRO A 186 -9.95 12.04 -5.76
CA PRO A 186 -10.79 12.44 -4.66
C PRO A 186 -11.96 11.47 -4.49
N ALA A 187 -12.15 10.95 -3.30
CA ALA A 187 -13.29 10.09 -2.93
C ALA A 187 -13.46 8.79 -3.75
N GLY A 188 -12.35 8.17 -4.16
CA GLY A 188 -12.35 6.81 -4.68
C GLY A 188 -12.60 5.78 -3.58
N PRO A 189 -12.94 4.53 -3.94
CA PRO A 189 -13.05 3.46 -2.96
C PRO A 189 -11.71 3.27 -2.23
N ALA A 190 -11.75 3.14 -0.90
CA ALA A 190 -10.56 2.81 -0.14
C ALA A 190 -10.31 1.30 -0.18
N PHE A 191 -9.04 0.93 -0.33
CA PHE A 191 -8.58 -0.45 -0.30
C PHE A 191 -7.55 -0.62 0.79
N TYR A 192 -7.46 -1.82 1.35
CA TYR A 192 -6.27 -2.30 2.04
C TYR A 192 -5.37 -2.96 1.02
N LEU A 193 -4.10 -2.63 1.00
CA LEU A 193 -3.16 -3.25 0.08
C LEU A 193 -1.77 -3.46 0.70
N THR A 194 -1.03 -4.37 0.11
CA THR A 194 0.41 -4.52 0.28
C THR A 194 1.02 -4.78 -1.09
N HIS A 195 1.93 -3.91 -1.48
CA HIS A 195 2.71 -4.02 -2.71
C HIS A 195 4.04 -4.74 -2.42
N ALA A 196 4.47 -5.65 -3.29
CA ALA A 196 5.74 -6.35 -3.11
C ALA A 196 6.50 -6.51 -4.44
N TRP A 197 7.65 -5.85 -4.54
CA TRP A 197 8.59 -5.92 -5.68
C TRP A 197 9.42 -7.20 -5.61
N ILE A 198 8.79 -8.32 -5.94
CA ILE A 198 9.43 -9.63 -5.82
C ILE A 198 10.16 -10.08 -7.07
N TRP A 199 9.93 -9.42 -8.21
CA TRP A 199 10.49 -9.76 -9.51
C TRP A 199 11.40 -8.68 -10.11
N ARG A 200 11.35 -7.48 -9.57
CA ARG A 200 12.22 -6.35 -9.90
C ARG A 200 12.74 -5.73 -8.61
N GLU A 201 14.01 -5.41 -8.56
CA GLU A 201 14.59 -4.68 -7.43
C GLU A 201 13.93 -3.31 -7.30
N ASN A 202 13.72 -2.88 -6.07
CA ASN A 202 13.23 -1.55 -5.75
C ASN A 202 14.17 -0.89 -4.74
N PRO A 203 14.95 0.14 -5.13
CA PRO A 203 15.86 0.84 -4.23
C PRO A 203 15.16 1.50 -3.05
N ALA A 204 13.86 1.83 -3.17
CA ALA A 204 13.07 2.38 -2.08
C ALA A 204 12.61 1.32 -1.06
N GLY A 205 12.88 0.04 -1.34
CA GLY A 205 12.50 -1.11 -0.52
C GLY A 205 11.48 -2.03 -1.20
N MET A 206 11.58 -3.32 -0.90
CA MET A 206 10.76 -4.35 -1.53
C MET A 206 9.25 -4.13 -1.35
N LEU A 207 8.83 -3.56 -0.22
CA LEU A 207 7.42 -3.31 0.11
C LEU A 207 7.00 -1.85 -0.09
N ALA A 208 7.84 -1.03 -0.73
CA ALA A 208 7.47 0.34 -1.06
C ALA A 208 6.56 0.36 -2.29
N ASP A 209 5.52 1.19 -2.28
CA ASP A 209 4.57 1.31 -3.40
C ASP A 209 5.25 1.77 -4.70
N TRP A 210 6.17 2.73 -4.59
CA TRP A 210 6.82 3.36 -5.73
C TRP A 210 8.23 2.84 -5.94
N ASN A 211 8.57 2.58 -7.19
CA ASN A 211 9.92 2.23 -7.60
C ASN A 211 10.52 3.38 -8.43
N PRO A 212 11.61 4.02 -7.96
CA PRO A 212 12.23 5.12 -8.69
C PRO A 212 12.85 4.69 -10.03
N ASP A 213 13.16 3.40 -10.20
CA ASP A 213 13.78 2.83 -11.39
C ASP A 213 12.73 2.29 -12.39
N VAL A 214 11.45 2.57 -12.17
CA VAL A 214 10.36 2.25 -13.12
C VAL A 214 9.86 3.55 -13.73
N SER A 215 9.76 3.57 -15.06
CA SER A 215 9.09 4.62 -15.83
C SER A 215 7.85 4.07 -16.54
N CYS A 216 6.92 4.95 -16.83
CA CYS A 216 5.73 4.70 -17.67
C CYS A 216 5.90 5.26 -19.09
N ASP A 217 7.03 5.89 -19.38
CA ASP A 217 7.34 6.54 -20.67
C ASP A 217 7.98 5.57 -21.64
#